data_9626441cdcb9266b200a3a86974062c4
#
_entry.id   9626441cdcb9266b200a3a86974062c4
#
_cell.length_a   1.000
_cell.length_b   1.000
_cell.length_c   1.000
_cell.angle_alpha   90.00
_cell.angle_beta   90.00
_cell.angle_gamma   90.00
#
_symmetry.space_group_name_H-M   'P 1'
#
loop_
_entity.id
_entity.type
_entity.pdbx_description
1 polymer ?
#
loop_
_entity_poly.entity_id
_entity_poly.type
_entity_poly.pdbx_seq_one_letter_code
_entity_poly.pdbx_strand_id
1 'polypeptide(L)'
;MELEQYRTKQDKGVSALIWCLSILLCVAFIACLMVGAGFVRVMRAQSAQAQPRETAPFQEERGNAPATVVPPTPGIDPVPSEQAEVTPRPTVDQSALENLPKMELNVQESNEMQVFASIPDVVEAASNSVVGVIHYQPNLRTGKLEEYASGSGFIVSENGYVLTNAHVVSGAAAVDVLFSDGEKKPALVVGADVNTDIAVLKVEGEDYPALPIGDSNALRVGEYVIAIGNPLSSYELYGTVTFGIISATAREINIDGFVNTYLQTDAAINFGNSGGPLINMAGQVIGMNTAKSLTAGYDSRGNAISAEGIGFALPIQNVIEIANVILKEGSLVRPGIGVQIRTVDQETAAENGVPVGCRIEELTEGAPADQAGLKVGDIITKADDVTVTVNDDVVNYVRSKEVGDKVAFTVYREGEYLTITVTVGDMNRFSN
;
A
#
# COMPACT_ATOMS: atom_id res chain seq x y z
N MET A 1 -9.56 -44.98 -56.83
CA MET A 1 -10.27 -43.91 -57.54
C MET A 1 -11.30 -43.19 -56.61
N GLU A 2 -12.13 -43.89 -55.86
CA GLU A 2 -13.11 -43.22 -54.95
C GLU A 2 -12.50 -42.48 -53.77
N LEU A 3 -11.44 -42.99 -53.18
CA LEU A 3 -10.75 -42.32 -52.02
C LEU A 3 -10.02 -41.03 -52.42
N GLU A 4 -9.53 -40.89 -53.62
CA GLU A 4 -8.92 -39.65 -54.10
C GLU A 4 -9.95 -38.56 -54.42
N GLN A 5 -11.13 -38.94 -54.90
CA GLN A 5 -12.22 -37.99 -55.12
C GLN A 5 -12.80 -37.44 -53.79
N TYR A 6 -12.78 -38.26 -52.73
CA TYR A 6 -13.24 -37.81 -51.39
C TYR A 6 -12.25 -36.82 -50.76
N ARG A 7 -10.95 -37.05 -50.90
CA ARG A 7 -9.90 -36.17 -50.38
C ARG A 7 -9.92 -34.77 -51.06
N THR A 8 -10.06 -34.74 -52.39
CA THR A 8 -10.12 -33.46 -53.13
C THR A 8 -11.36 -32.66 -52.87
N LYS A 9 -12.47 -33.31 -52.47
CA LYS A 9 -13.71 -32.62 -52.10
C LYS A 9 -13.62 -32.00 -50.68
N GLN A 10 -12.92 -32.67 -49.77
CA GLN A 10 -12.68 -32.17 -48.40
C GLN A 10 -11.71 -30.99 -48.39
N ASP A 11 -10.64 -31.03 -49.20
CA ASP A 11 -9.67 -29.92 -49.31
C ASP A 11 -10.28 -28.65 -49.92
N LYS A 12 -11.21 -28.77 -50.86
CA LYS A 12 -11.93 -27.62 -51.41
C LYS A 12 -12.94 -27.01 -50.40
N GLY A 13 -13.55 -27.83 -49.53
CA GLY A 13 -14.44 -27.36 -48.49
C GLY A 13 -13.67 -26.59 -47.40
N VAL A 14 -12.52 -27.10 -46.96
CA VAL A 14 -11.67 -26.45 -45.94
C VAL A 14 -11.09 -25.15 -46.48
N SER A 15 -10.62 -25.11 -47.75
CA SER A 15 -10.16 -23.85 -48.36
C SER A 15 -11.25 -22.80 -48.46
N ALA A 16 -12.48 -23.18 -48.83
CA ALA A 16 -13.62 -22.26 -48.90
C ALA A 16 -13.96 -21.68 -47.49
N LEU A 17 -13.91 -22.51 -46.45
CA LEU A 17 -14.14 -22.12 -45.07
C LEU A 17 -13.09 -21.12 -44.58
N ILE A 18 -11.83 -21.36 -44.86
CA ILE A 18 -10.71 -20.45 -44.52
C ILE A 18 -10.89 -19.10 -45.21
N TRP A 19 -11.24 -19.09 -46.49
CA TRP A 19 -11.52 -17.87 -47.24
C TRP A 19 -12.71 -17.08 -46.66
N CYS A 20 -13.80 -17.74 -46.29
CA CYS A 20 -14.95 -17.10 -45.66
C CYS A 20 -14.61 -16.50 -44.28
N LEU A 21 -13.80 -17.22 -43.46
CA LEU A 21 -13.34 -16.72 -42.17
C LEU A 21 -12.43 -15.49 -42.30
N SER A 22 -11.52 -15.52 -43.29
CA SER A 22 -10.62 -14.40 -43.57
C SER A 22 -11.37 -13.14 -43.99
N ILE A 23 -12.39 -13.30 -44.84
CA ILE A 23 -13.24 -12.17 -45.25
C ILE A 23 -14.03 -11.61 -44.07
N LEU A 24 -14.56 -12.48 -43.19
CA LEU A 24 -15.29 -12.06 -41.98
C LEU A 24 -14.38 -11.28 -41.03
N LEU A 25 -13.13 -11.72 -40.86
CA LEU A 25 -12.14 -11.04 -40.03
C LEU A 25 -11.78 -9.65 -40.60
N CYS A 26 -11.61 -9.54 -41.92
CA CYS A 26 -11.35 -8.25 -42.58
C CYS A 26 -12.53 -7.28 -42.43
N VAL A 27 -13.76 -7.76 -42.57
CA VAL A 27 -14.95 -6.93 -42.38
C VAL A 27 -15.08 -6.45 -40.93
N ALA A 28 -14.83 -7.32 -39.96
CA ALA A 28 -14.82 -6.96 -38.54
C ALA A 28 -13.72 -5.91 -38.21
N PHE A 29 -12.53 -6.06 -38.82
CA PHE A 29 -11.45 -5.10 -38.63
C PHE A 29 -11.77 -3.72 -39.23
N ILE A 30 -12.38 -3.67 -40.40
CA ILE A 30 -12.85 -2.43 -41.04
C ILE A 30 -13.94 -1.77 -40.18
N ALA A 31 -14.88 -2.56 -39.64
CA ALA A 31 -15.91 -2.04 -38.73
C ALA A 31 -15.32 -1.43 -37.46
N CYS A 32 -14.32 -2.05 -36.84
CA CYS A 32 -13.59 -1.49 -35.70
C CYS A 32 -12.87 -0.18 -36.03
N LEU A 33 -12.25 -0.07 -37.21
CA LEU A 33 -11.60 1.17 -37.65
C LEU A 33 -12.62 2.30 -37.86
N MET A 34 -13.80 2.00 -38.41
CA MET A 34 -14.88 2.99 -38.61
C MET A 34 -15.46 3.49 -37.29
N VAL A 35 -15.64 2.60 -36.29
CA VAL A 35 -16.06 2.96 -34.93
C VAL A 35 -15.02 3.83 -34.25
N GLY A 36 -13.73 3.44 -34.34
CA GLY A 36 -12.62 4.24 -33.81
C GLY A 36 -12.53 5.64 -34.42
N ALA A 37 -12.69 5.77 -35.74
CA ALA A 37 -12.70 7.06 -36.42
C ALA A 37 -13.93 7.93 -36.05
N GLY A 38 -15.08 7.30 -35.79
CA GLY A 38 -16.27 7.96 -35.26
C GLY A 38 -16.04 8.53 -33.86
N PHE A 39 -15.41 7.73 -32.98
CA PHE A 39 -15.12 8.15 -31.61
C PHE A 39 -14.15 9.35 -31.55
N VAL A 40 -13.10 9.34 -32.38
CA VAL A 40 -12.17 10.48 -32.47
C VAL A 40 -12.85 11.75 -32.99
N ARG A 41 -13.82 11.63 -33.91
CA ARG A 41 -14.60 12.78 -34.39
C ARG A 41 -15.53 13.36 -33.31
N VAL A 42 -16.18 12.51 -32.50
CA VAL A 42 -17.04 12.94 -31.39
C VAL A 42 -16.22 13.64 -30.32
N MET A 43 -15.05 13.11 -29.97
CA MET A 43 -14.14 13.73 -28.98
C MET A 43 -13.61 15.10 -29.47
N ARG A 44 -13.27 15.24 -30.75
CA ARG A 44 -12.89 16.54 -31.32
C ARG A 44 -14.04 17.55 -31.39
N ALA A 45 -15.28 17.10 -31.58
CA ALA A 45 -16.45 17.98 -31.57
C ALA A 45 -16.77 18.48 -30.15
N GLN A 46 -16.57 17.65 -29.12
CA GLN A 46 -16.75 18.06 -27.71
C GLN A 46 -15.67 19.04 -27.24
N SER A 47 -14.42 18.87 -27.67
CA SER A 47 -13.33 19.82 -27.33
C SER A 47 -13.47 21.18 -28.07
N ALA A 48 -14.16 21.24 -29.20
CA ALA A 48 -14.42 22.49 -29.92
C ALA A 48 -15.59 23.31 -29.35
N GLN A 49 -16.43 22.72 -28.47
CA GLN A 49 -17.54 23.43 -27.80
C GLN A 49 -17.17 24.02 -26.42
N ALA A 50 -15.98 23.78 -25.93
CA ALA A 50 -15.46 24.38 -24.69
C ALA A 50 -14.76 25.72 -25.02
N GLN A 51 -15.50 26.70 -25.52
CA GLN A 51 -15.06 28.11 -25.49
C GLN A 51 -15.41 28.71 -24.12
N PRO A 52 -14.51 29.54 -23.53
CA PRO A 52 -14.82 30.24 -22.28
C PRO A 52 -16.02 31.13 -22.48
N ARG A 53 -17.05 30.95 -21.66
CA ARG A 53 -18.16 31.93 -21.60
C ARG A 53 -17.57 33.24 -21.04
N GLU A 54 -17.54 34.25 -21.86
CA GLU A 54 -17.39 35.63 -21.41
C GLU A 54 -18.51 35.95 -20.41
N THR A 55 -18.10 36.23 -19.18
CA THR A 55 -19.01 36.70 -18.13
C THR A 55 -19.44 38.12 -18.46
N ALA A 56 -20.71 38.32 -18.76
CA ALA A 56 -21.32 39.64 -18.86
C ALA A 56 -21.16 40.39 -17.53
N PRO A 57 -20.95 41.73 -17.55
CA PRO A 57 -20.74 42.51 -16.33
C PRO A 57 -22.03 42.55 -15.50
N PHE A 58 -21.88 42.16 -14.24
CA PHE A 58 -22.92 42.25 -13.19
C PHE A 58 -23.19 43.74 -12.92
N GLN A 59 -24.40 44.22 -13.15
CA GLN A 59 -24.81 45.56 -12.70
C GLN A 59 -25.09 45.54 -11.20
N GLU A 60 -24.36 46.35 -10.50
CA GLU A 60 -24.43 46.55 -9.04
C GLU A 60 -25.63 47.48 -8.73
N GLU A 61 -26.71 46.94 -8.16
CA GLU A 61 -27.72 47.77 -7.50
C GLU A 61 -27.21 48.15 -6.09
N ARG A 62 -26.94 49.44 -5.90
CA ARG A 62 -26.52 50.02 -4.64
C ARG A 62 -27.67 50.05 -3.62
N GLY A 63 -27.66 49.14 -2.67
CA GLY A 63 -28.37 49.26 -1.43
C GLY A 63 -27.40 49.71 -0.32
N ASN A 64 -27.71 50.88 0.29
CA ASN A 64 -26.93 51.45 1.39
C ASN A 64 -27.04 50.57 2.67
N ALA A 65 -25.90 49.98 3.10
CA ALA A 65 -25.71 49.52 4.44
C ALA A 65 -24.35 50.06 4.98
N PRO A 66 -24.23 50.39 6.27
CA PRO A 66 -23.07 51.13 6.80
C PRO A 66 -21.80 50.28 6.81
N ALA A 67 -20.71 50.92 6.41
CA ALA A 67 -19.38 50.34 6.29
C ALA A 67 -18.86 49.92 7.68
N THR A 68 -18.60 48.60 7.83
CA THR A 68 -17.73 48.04 8.87
C THR A 68 -16.30 48.18 8.40
N VAL A 69 -15.51 48.95 9.15
CA VAL A 69 -14.07 49.19 8.87
C VAL A 69 -13.33 47.89 9.16
N VAL A 70 -12.84 47.20 8.10
CA VAL A 70 -11.88 46.12 8.23
C VAL A 70 -10.49 46.75 8.32
N PRO A 71 -9.64 46.38 9.32
CA PRO A 71 -8.29 46.88 9.40
C PRO A 71 -7.45 46.34 8.21
N PRO A 72 -6.47 47.12 7.70
CA PRO A 72 -5.65 46.70 6.57
C PRO A 72 -4.80 45.49 6.94
N THR A 73 -4.87 44.46 6.12
CA THR A 73 -3.97 43.32 6.14
C THR A 73 -2.52 43.82 5.92
N PRO A 74 -1.55 43.42 6.74
CA PRO A 74 -0.15 43.75 6.47
C PRO A 74 0.26 43.16 5.11
N GLY A 75 0.83 44.03 4.26
CA GLY A 75 1.38 43.61 2.99
C GLY A 75 2.51 42.62 3.23
N ILE A 76 2.38 41.41 2.68
CA ILE A 76 3.47 40.47 2.58
C ILE A 76 4.27 40.89 1.37
N ASP A 77 5.45 41.46 1.60
CA ASP A 77 6.42 41.68 0.55
C ASP A 77 6.83 40.33 -0.06
N PRO A 78 6.99 40.24 -1.40
CA PRO A 78 7.46 39.00 -2.01
C PRO A 78 8.87 38.69 -1.49
N VAL A 79 8.97 37.51 -0.80
CA VAL A 79 10.24 36.96 -0.38
C VAL A 79 11.08 36.71 -1.65
N PRO A 80 12.31 37.23 -1.75
CA PRO A 80 13.20 36.93 -2.86
C PRO A 80 13.44 35.44 -2.94
N SER A 81 13.27 34.84 -4.11
CA SER A 81 13.65 33.44 -4.36
C SER A 81 15.18 33.36 -4.32
N GLU A 82 15.72 33.20 -3.15
CA GLU A 82 17.12 32.84 -2.97
C GLU A 82 17.21 31.37 -3.45
N GLN A 83 17.94 31.16 -4.54
CA GLN A 83 18.32 29.83 -5.00
C GLN A 83 19.16 29.22 -3.88
N ALA A 84 18.53 28.40 -3.04
CA ALA A 84 19.22 27.65 -2.01
C ALA A 84 20.30 26.79 -2.70
N GLU A 85 21.53 27.12 -2.42
CA GLU A 85 22.70 26.33 -2.77
C GLU A 85 22.50 24.95 -2.17
N VAL A 86 22.34 23.92 -3.04
CA VAL A 86 22.12 22.57 -2.63
C VAL A 86 23.39 22.06 -1.97
N THR A 87 23.51 22.25 -0.67
CA THR A 87 24.52 21.57 0.13
C THR A 87 24.32 20.06 -0.03
N PRO A 88 25.41 19.29 -0.27
CA PRO A 88 25.30 17.84 -0.36
C PRO A 88 24.72 17.33 0.95
N ARG A 89 23.62 16.59 0.82
CA ARG A 89 22.87 15.99 1.92
C ARG A 89 23.75 15.00 2.66
N PRO A 90 23.81 15.01 4.00
CA PRO A 90 24.48 13.95 4.74
C PRO A 90 23.73 12.64 4.46
N THR A 91 24.41 11.68 3.88
CA THR A 91 23.95 10.30 3.79
C THR A 91 23.91 9.76 5.22
N VAL A 92 22.73 9.34 5.68
CA VAL A 92 22.61 8.65 6.96
C VAL A 92 23.36 7.33 6.83
N ASP A 93 24.38 7.14 7.65
CA ASP A 93 25.18 5.92 7.65
C ASP A 93 24.35 4.78 8.24
N GLN A 94 24.00 3.80 7.42
CA GLN A 94 23.26 2.61 7.87
C GLN A 94 24.02 1.80 8.93
N SER A 95 25.33 1.95 9.07
CA SER A 95 26.08 1.36 10.17
C SER A 95 25.67 1.91 11.55
N ALA A 96 24.97 3.03 11.58
CA ALA A 96 24.39 3.58 12.81
C ALA A 96 23.31 2.68 13.45
N LEU A 97 22.71 1.76 12.68
CA LEU A 97 21.70 0.80 13.20
C LEU A 97 22.23 -0.07 14.34
N GLU A 98 23.52 -0.45 14.29
CA GLU A 98 24.14 -1.30 15.33
C GLU A 98 24.26 -0.58 16.68
N ASN A 99 24.22 0.74 16.70
CA ASN A 99 24.40 1.57 17.88
C ASN A 99 23.11 2.20 18.39
N LEU A 100 21.95 1.87 17.80
CA LEU A 100 20.67 2.40 18.26
C LEU A 100 20.36 1.87 19.67
N PRO A 101 19.88 2.74 20.59
CA PRO A 101 19.46 2.29 21.91
C PRO A 101 18.28 1.32 21.74
N LYS A 102 18.41 0.14 22.38
CA LYS A 102 17.29 -0.82 22.43
C LYS A 102 16.15 -0.17 23.21
N MET A 103 15.04 0.01 22.53
CA MET A 103 13.84 0.62 23.08
C MET A 103 12.66 -0.34 22.88
N GLU A 104 11.74 -0.35 23.80
CA GLU A 104 10.47 -1.05 23.71
C GLU A 104 9.34 -0.02 23.78
N LEU A 105 8.46 -0.04 22.80
CA LEU A 105 7.26 0.79 22.78
C LEU A 105 6.19 0.09 23.58
N ASN A 106 5.58 0.81 24.52
CA ASN A 106 4.54 0.26 25.37
C ASN A 106 3.24 1.04 25.21
N VAL A 107 2.13 0.33 25.28
CA VAL A 107 0.80 0.93 25.46
C VAL A 107 0.76 1.58 26.84
N GLN A 108 0.48 2.87 26.90
CA GLN A 108 0.31 3.55 28.18
C GLN A 108 -1.00 3.09 28.84
N GLU A 109 -0.90 2.37 29.94
CA GLU A 109 -2.02 2.20 30.85
C GLU A 109 -2.29 3.57 31.49
N SER A 110 -3.18 4.34 30.89
CA SER A 110 -3.53 5.68 31.39
C SER A 110 -4.38 5.57 32.65
N ASN A 111 -3.76 5.67 33.80
CA ASN A 111 -4.48 5.89 35.08
C ASN A 111 -5.10 7.29 35.20
N GLU A 112 -4.71 8.22 34.34
CA GLU A 112 -5.29 9.56 34.23
C GLU A 112 -5.56 9.86 32.76
N MET A 113 -6.72 9.48 32.25
CA MET A 113 -7.14 9.77 30.89
C MET A 113 -7.45 11.26 30.76
N GLN A 114 -6.62 12.00 30.03
CA GLN A 114 -6.93 13.37 29.65
C GLN A 114 -8.09 13.34 28.65
N VAL A 115 -9.27 13.83 29.03
CA VAL A 115 -10.40 13.96 28.11
C VAL A 115 -10.41 15.38 27.59
N PHE A 116 -10.16 15.55 26.31
CA PHE A 116 -10.24 16.85 25.64
C PHE A 116 -11.72 17.26 25.49
N ALA A 117 -11.99 18.56 25.68
CA ALA A 117 -13.34 19.08 25.58
C ALA A 117 -13.85 19.20 24.14
N SER A 118 -12.93 19.31 23.16
CA SER A 118 -13.27 19.49 21.76
C SER A 118 -12.24 18.89 20.81
N ILE A 119 -12.64 18.68 19.55
CA ILE A 119 -11.74 18.22 18.49
C ILE A 119 -10.56 19.17 18.27
N PRO A 120 -10.75 20.52 18.21
CA PRO A 120 -9.63 21.44 18.09
C PRO A 120 -8.57 21.26 19.19
N ASP A 121 -8.97 21.00 20.44
CA ASP A 121 -8.02 20.80 21.54
C ASP A 121 -7.17 19.54 21.35
N VAL A 122 -7.78 18.43 20.84
CA VAL A 122 -7.04 17.21 20.50
C VAL A 122 -6.04 17.48 19.38
N VAL A 123 -6.48 18.19 18.34
CA VAL A 123 -5.64 18.51 17.18
C VAL A 123 -4.46 19.40 17.59
N GLU A 124 -4.70 20.43 18.41
CA GLU A 124 -3.63 21.30 18.90
C GLU A 124 -2.58 20.51 19.70
N ALA A 125 -3.03 19.61 20.57
CA ALA A 125 -2.14 18.78 21.39
C ALA A 125 -1.31 17.78 20.55
N ALA A 126 -1.90 17.26 19.46
CA ALA A 126 -1.29 16.17 18.67
C ALA A 126 -0.46 16.67 17.48
N SER A 127 -0.75 17.84 16.91
CA SER A 127 -0.23 18.28 15.62
C SER A 127 1.30 18.35 15.54
N ASN A 128 1.98 18.74 16.62
CA ASN A 128 3.45 18.82 16.63
C ASN A 128 4.13 17.46 16.62
N SER A 129 3.40 16.40 16.95
CA SER A 129 3.88 15.02 16.94
C SER A 129 3.61 14.29 15.61
N VAL A 130 2.82 14.92 14.72
CA VAL A 130 2.53 14.35 13.39
C VAL A 130 3.46 15.00 12.38
N VAL A 131 4.16 14.17 11.62
CA VAL A 131 5.23 14.59 10.72
C VAL A 131 4.93 14.18 9.28
N GLY A 132 5.51 14.90 8.33
CA GLY A 132 5.61 14.46 6.94
C GLY A 132 6.78 13.48 6.79
N VAL A 133 6.62 12.48 5.95
CA VAL A 133 7.68 11.55 5.56
C VAL A 133 7.93 11.70 4.07
N ILE A 134 9.14 12.07 3.70
CA ILE A 134 9.53 12.36 2.32
C ILE A 134 10.48 11.29 1.83
N HIS A 135 10.08 10.64 0.75
CA HIS A 135 10.82 9.58 0.08
C HIS A 135 11.57 10.15 -1.12
N TYR A 136 12.88 9.92 -1.19
CA TYR A 136 13.73 10.35 -2.28
C TYR A 136 14.25 9.19 -3.10
N GLN A 137 14.29 9.39 -4.44
CA GLN A 137 14.91 8.46 -5.37
C GLN A 137 15.89 9.17 -6.29
N PRO A 138 16.92 8.45 -6.83
CA PRO A 138 17.80 9.02 -7.84
C PRO A 138 17.03 9.27 -9.15
N ASN A 139 17.09 10.46 -9.68
CA ASN A 139 16.66 10.73 -11.03
C ASN A 139 17.60 9.99 -12.00
N LEU A 140 17.05 9.07 -12.81
CA LEU A 140 17.84 8.22 -13.71
C LEU A 140 18.68 8.99 -14.75
N ARG A 141 18.31 10.26 -15.04
CA ARG A 141 19.02 11.10 -16.01
C ARG A 141 20.13 11.95 -15.38
N THR A 142 19.90 12.44 -14.16
CA THR A 142 20.80 13.38 -13.48
C THR A 142 21.63 12.73 -12.38
N GLY A 143 21.23 11.56 -11.89
CA GLY A 143 21.81 10.90 -10.72
C GLY A 143 21.53 11.62 -9.39
N LYS A 144 20.85 12.76 -9.42
CA LYS A 144 20.52 13.52 -8.19
C LYS A 144 19.30 12.90 -7.50
N LEU A 145 19.29 12.95 -6.17
CA LEU A 145 18.12 12.60 -5.38
C LEU A 145 17.03 13.65 -5.56
N GLU A 146 15.86 13.21 -5.93
CA GLU A 146 14.64 14.02 -6.09
C GLU A 146 13.53 13.45 -5.22
N GLU A 147 12.64 14.30 -4.74
CA GLU A 147 11.43 13.87 -4.02
C GLU A 147 10.58 13.02 -4.96
N TYR A 148 10.32 11.78 -4.56
CA TYR A 148 9.58 10.81 -5.38
C TYR A 148 8.16 10.60 -4.85
N ALA A 149 8.01 10.46 -3.55
CA ALA A 149 6.74 10.27 -2.86
C ALA A 149 6.78 10.87 -1.46
N SER A 150 5.62 11.06 -0.87
CA SER A 150 5.49 11.50 0.51
C SER A 150 4.28 10.86 1.17
N GLY A 151 4.31 10.80 2.49
CA GLY A 151 3.24 10.36 3.36
C GLY A 151 3.35 11.04 4.70
N SER A 152 2.70 10.48 5.69
CA SER A 152 2.72 10.95 7.07
C SER A 152 3.43 9.96 7.99
N GLY A 153 3.78 10.42 9.17
CA GLY A 153 4.26 9.63 10.28
C GLY A 153 3.86 10.28 11.60
N PHE A 154 4.14 9.61 12.70
CA PHE A 154 3.96 10.19 14.02
C PHE A 154 5.07 9.76 14.97
N ILE A 155 5.45 10.68 15.82
CA ILE A 155 6.52 10.51 16.81
C ILE A 155 5.98 9.70 17.99
N VAL A 156 6.69 8.63 18.37
CA VAL A 156 6.31 7.71 19.44
C VAL A 156 7.28 7.73 20.62
N SER A 157 8.35 8.51 20.52
CA SER A 157 9.33 8.64 21.60
C SER A 157 10.07 9.97 21.55
N GLU A 158 10.44 10.49 22.72
CA GLU A 158 11.18 11.75 22.88
C GLU A 158 12.56 11.70 22.19
N ASN A 159 13.15 10.54 22.01
CA ASN A 159 14.42 10.38 21.31
C ASN A 159 14.28 10.21 19.79
N GLY A 160 13.11 10.50 19.20
CA GLY A 160 12.94 10.66 17.75
C GLY A 160 12.64 9.39 16.97
N TYR A 161 12.02 8.38 17.58
CA TYR A 161 11.41 7.30 16.79
C TYR A 161 10.07 7.73 16.21
N VAL A 162 9.88 7.42 14.91
CA VAL A 162 8.69 7.75 14.14
C VAL A 162 8.13 6.48 13.52
N LEU A 163 6.82 6.29 13.61
CA LEU A 163 6.10 5.22 12.92
C LEU A 163 5.47 5.77 11.63
N THR A 164 5.48 4.96 10.59
CA THR A 164 4.86 5.25 9.30
C THR A 164 4.52 3.94 8.58
N ASN A 165 3.83 4.01 7.42
CA ASN A 165 3.62 2.83 6.59
C ASN A 165 4.89 2.43 5.83
N ALA A 166 5.07 1.13 5.62
CA ALA A 166 6.20 0.60 4.86
C ALA A 166 6.18 1.07 3.40
N HIS A 167 5.00 1.16 2.76
CA HIS A 167 4.88 1.63 1.38
C HIS A 167 5.34 3.09 1.19
N VAL A 168 5.33 3.92 2.25
CA VAL A 168 5.82 5.31 2.20
C VAL A 168 7.34 5.37 2.04
N VAL A 169 8.07 4.39 2.57
CA VAL A 169 9.55 4.38 2.58
C VAL A 169 10.18 3.27 1.74
N SER A 170 9.39 2.32 1.22
CA SER A 170 9.89 1.21 0.41
C SER A 170 10.63 1.69 -0.83
N GLY A 171 11.86 1.17 -1.04
CA GLY A 171 12.69 1.53 -2.18
C GLY A 171 13.28 2.95 -2.11
N ALA A 172 13.15 3.66 -0.99
CA ALA A 172 13.74 4.98 -0.83
C ALA A 172 15.28 4.90 -0.80
N ALA A 173 15.93 5.74 -1.59
CA ALA A 173 17.37 5.94 -1.48
C ALA A 173 17.72 6.84 -0.27
N ALA A 174 16.80 7.70 0.15
CA ALA A 174 16.89 8.50 1.37
C ALA A 174 15.48 8.87 1.84
N VAL A 175 15.34 9.10 3.14
CA VAL A 175 14.10 9.52 3.78
C VAL A 175 14.38 10.76 4.62
N ASP A 176 13.50 11.75 4.55
CA ASP A 176 13.47 12.87 5.50
C ASP A 176 12.14 12.89 6.24
N VAL A 177 12.21 13.42 7.44
CA VAL A 177 11.04 13.77 8.25
C VAL A 177 10.88 15.29 8.23
N LEU A 178 9.68 15.75 7.86
CA LEU A 178 9.27 17.16 7.85
C LEU A 178 8.45 17.45 9.10
N PHE A 179 8.93 18.36 9.92
CA PHE A 179 8.28 18.79 11.17
C PHE A 179 7.30 19.95 10.97
N SER A 180 6.49 20.22 12.01
CA SER A 180 5.46 21.29 12.01
C SER A 180 6.02 22.70 11.82
N ASP A 181 7.27 22.95 12.19
CA ASP A 181 7.98 24.21 12.01
C ASP A 181 8.59 24.36 10.62
N GLY A 182 8.46 23.35 9.74
CA GLY A 182 9.02 23.30 8.40
C GLY A 182 10.46 22.77 8.34
N GLU A 183 11.06 22.41 9.47
CA GLU A 183 12.37 21.78 9.46
C GLU A 183 12.31 20.39 8.82
N LYS A 184 13.26 20.08 7.93
CA LYS A 184 13.46 18.75 7.36
C LYS A 184 14.70 18.13 7.98
N LYS A 185 14.57 16.95 8.58
CA LYS A 185 15.70 16.19 9.12
C LYS A 185 15.84 14.85 8.42
N PRO A 186 17.06 14.41 8.10
CA PRO A 186 17.31 13.07 7.60
C PRO A 186 16.83 12.03 8.63
N ALA A 187 16.19 10.96 8.13
CA ALA A 187 15.74 9.86 8.94
C ALA A 187 16.40 8.56 8.51
N LEU A 188 16.84 7.78 9.48
CA LEU A 188 17.30 6.42 9.29
C LEU A 188 16.07 5.50 9.25
N VAL A 189 15.92 4.67 8.22
CA VAL A 189 14.95 3.58 8.22
C VAL A 189 15.52 2.44 9.07
N VAL A 190 15.00 2.29 10.30
CA VAL A 190 15.40 1.23 11.23
C VAL A 190 15.01 -0.12 10.68
N GLY A 191 13.80 -0.21 10.10
CA GLY A 191 13.30 -1.35 9.39
C GLY A 191 11.89 -1.09 8.88
N ALA A 192 11.47 -1.92 7.93
CA ALA A 192 10.15 -1.88 7.32
C ALA A 192 9.66 -3.28 7.00
N ASP A 193 8.38 -3.53 7.20
CA ASP A 193 7.73 -4.76 6.82
C ASP A 193 6.58 -4.49 5.85
N VAL A 194 6.79 -4.86 4.59
CA VAL A 194 5.85 -4.60 3.49
C VAL A 194 4.51 -5.31 3.68
N ASN A 195 4.53 -6.51 4.29
CA ASN A 195 3.32 -7.33 4.42
C ASN A 195 2.34 -6.78 5.46
N THR A 196 2.86 -6.26 6.59
CA THR A 196 2.05 -5.58 7.61
C THR A 196 1.91 -4.09 7.33
N ASP A 197 2.68 -3.57 6.36
CA ASP A 197 2.72 -2.17 5.99
C ASP A 197 3.17 -1.24 7.12
N ILE A 198 4.16 -1.67 7.91
CA ILE A 198 4.69 -0.93 9.07
C ILE A 198 6.17 -0.64 8.85
N ALA A 199 6.60 0.60 9.13
CA ALA A 199 7.99 1.01 9.16
C ALA A 199 8.31 1.83 10.40
N VAL A 200 9.55 1.70 10.86
CA VAL A 200 10.12 2.46 11.97
C VAL A 200 11.26 3.31 11.44
N LEU A 201 11.21 4.60 11.74
CA LEU A 201 12.23 5.57 11.40
C LEU A 201 12.89 6.09 12.68
N LYS A 202 14.13 6.57 12.55
CA LYS A 202 14.87 7.26 13.61
C LYS A 202 15.41 8.58 13.08
N VAL A 203 15.05 9.65 13.76
CA VAL A 203 15.59 11.01 13.55
C VAL A 203 16.55 11.33 14.70
N GLU A 204 17.69 11.95 14.40
CA GLU A 204 18.62 12.42 15.43
C GLU A 204 18.03 13.57 16.23
N GLY A 205 18.24 13.55 17.54
CA GLY A 205 17.80 14.58 18.49
C GLY A 205 17.07 13.96 19.69
N GLU A 206 16.69 14.84 20.61
CA GLU A 206 15.99 14.54 21.86
C GLU A 206 14.87 15.56 22.05
N ASP A 207 14.03 15.34 23.05
CA ASP A 207 12.90 16.20 23.44
C ASP A 207 11.82 16.35 22.37
N TYR A 208 11.64 15.33 21.51
CA TYR A 208 10.55 15.31 20.55
C TYR A 208 9.20 15.06 21.23
N PRO A 209 8.12 15.76 20.81
CA PRO A 209 6.79 15.53 21.36
C PRO A 209 6.25 14.17 20.90
N ALA A 210 6.26 13.17 21.79
CA ALA A 210 5.73 11.84 21.52
C ALA A 210 4.22 11.77 21.74
N LEU A 211 3.48 11.10 20.83
CA LEU A 211 2.07 10.80 21.04
C LEU A 211 1.87 9.66 22.04
N PRO A 212 0.93 9.78 22.96
CA PRO A 212 0.55 8.67 23.82
C PRO A 212 -0.12 7.57 23.00
N ILE A 213 0.22 6.32 23.31
CA ILE A 213 -0.34 5.13 22.65
C ILE A 213 -1.55 4.64 23.44
N GLY A 214 -2.70 4.56 22.77
CA GLY A 214 -3.94 4.04 23.34
C GLY A 214 -4.10 2.53 23.16
N ASP A 215 -5.28 2.01 23.53
CA ASP A 215 -5.62 0.60 23.41
C ASP A 215 -6.64 0.37 22.28
N SER A 216 -6.19 -0.18 21.14
CA SER A 216 -7.10 -0.50 20.03
C SER A 216 -7.97 -1.74 20.28
N ASN A 217 -7.64 -2.57 21.28
CA ASN A 217 -8.47 -3.75 21.63
C ASN A 217 -9.70 -3.35 22.47
N ALA A 218 -9.64 -2.18 23.14
CA ALA A 218 -10.77 -1.67 23.93
C ALA A 218 -11.77 -0.83 23.13
N LEU A 219 -11.52 -0.60 21.82
CA LEU A 219 -12.35 0.24 20.96
C LEU A 219 -13.76 -0.33 20.75
N ARG A 220 -14.73 0.56 20.62
CA ARG A 220 -16.12 0.23 20.29
C ARG A 220 -16.54 0.95 19.03
N VAL A 221 -17.38 0.31 18.24
CA VAL A 221 -18.02 0.93 17.09
C VAL A 221 -18.82 2.16 17.53
N GLY A 222 -18.66 3.27 16.81
CA GLY A 222 -19.29 4.55 17.10
C GLY A 222 -18.42 5.51 17.91
N GLU A 223 -17.26 5.11 18.40
CA GLU A 223 -16.32 6.03 19.06
C GLU A 223 -15.73 7.04 18.07
N TYR A 224 -15.63 8.29 18.49
CA TYR A 224 -15.09 9.37 17.68
C TYR A 224 -13.59 9.22 17.47
N VAL A 225 -13.16 9.48 16.24
CA VAL A 225 -11.76 9.42 15.85
C VAL A 225 -11.36 10.57 14.94
N ILE A 226 -10.10 10.95 15.03
CA ILE A 226 -9.47 12.01 14.26
C ILE A 226 -8.28 11.41 13.52
N ALA A 227 -8.25 11.52 12.20
CA ALA A 227 -7.09 11.20 11.41
C ALA A 227 -6.33 12.48 11.10
N ILE A 228 -5.02 12.49 11.37
CA ILE A 228 -4.14 13.63 11.09
C ILE A 228 -3.06 13.16 10.11
N GLY A 229 -2.73 14.02 9.15
CA GLY A 229 -1.67 13.75 8.20
C GLY A 229 -1.03 15.01 7.65
N ASN A 230 0.14 14.81 7.05
CA ASN A 230 0.92 15.83 6.36
C ASN A 230 1.10 15.44 4.90
N PRO A 231 0.01 15.52 4.10
CA PRO A 231 0.08 15.19 2.69
C PRO A 231 0.98 16.18 1.98
N LEU A 232 1.91 15.65 1.20
CA LEU A 232 2.83 16.36 0.33
C LEU A 232 4.04 17.02 1.04
N SER A 233 5.15 16.94 0.35
CA SER A 233 6.39 17.68 0.66
C SER A 233 6.23 19.21 0.62
N SER A 234 5.07 19.71 0.16
CA SER A 234 4.73 21.12 0.13
C SER A 234 4.00 21.53 1.42
N TYR A 235 4.44 22.62 1.99
CA TYR A 235 3.90 23.22 3.21
C TYR A 235 2.40 23.57 3.14
N GLU A 236 1.81 23.56 1.93
CA GLU A 236 0.45 24.03 1.67
C GLU A 236 -0.67 23.15 2.25
N LEU A 237 -0.39 21.87 2.50
CA LEU A 237 -1.37 20.92 3.04
C LEU A 237 -0.92 20.29 4.37
N TYR A 238 0.09 20.88 5.04
CA TYR A 238 0.53 20.43 6.34
C TYR A 238 -0.62 20.47 7.37
N GLY A 239 -0.76 19.41 8.18
CA GLY A 239 -1.77 19.36 9.24
C GLY A 239 -3.20 19.11 8.73
N THR A 240 -3.37 18.35 7.62
CA THR A 240 -4.73 17.93 7.20
C THR A 240 -5.38 17.06 8.26
N VAL A 241 -6.56 17.46 8.72
CA VAL A 241 -7.33 16.76 9.74
C VAL A 241 -8.67 16.30 9.16
N THR A 242 -9.00 15.02 9.40
CA THR A 242 -10.33 14.49 9.13
C THR A 242 -10.92 13.86 10.39
N PHE A 243 -12.25 13.85 10.50
CA PHE A 243 -12.97 13.39 11.67
C PHE A 243 -14.05 12.39 11.26
N GLY A 244 -14.28 11.40 12.10
CA GLY A 244 -15.28 10.37 11.90
C GLY A 244 -15.47 9.51 13.13
N ILE A 245 -15.89 8.26 12.91
CA ILE A 245 -16.09 7.25 13.95
C ILE A 245 -15.38 5.94 13.60
N ILE A 246 -15.20 5.08 14.59
CA ILE A 246 -14.90 3.67 14.34
C ILE A 246 -16.15 3.00 13.75
N SER A 247 -16.07 2.56 12.50
CA SER A 247 -17.14 1.85 11.78
C SER A 247 -17.07 0.34 12.00
N ALA A 248 -15.86 -0.21 12.23
CA ALA A 248 -15.62 -1.60 12.68
C ALA A 248 -14.26 -1.69 13.37
N THR A 249 -14.15 -2.59 14.36
CA THR A 249 -12.92 -2.75 15.17
C THR A 249 -11.97 -3.82 14.64
N ALA A 250 -12.45 -4.73 13.79
CA ALA A 250 -11.63 -5.77 13.18
C ALA A 250 -12.22 -6.16 11.81
N ARG A 251 -11.49 -5.87 10.74
CA ARG A 251 -11.80 -6.30 9.39
C ARG A 251 -10.58 -7.01 8.82
N GLU A 252 -10.69 -8.30 8.58
CA GLU A 252 -9.68 -9.02 7.80
C GLU A 252 -9.86 -8.69 6.33
N ILE A 253 -8.88 -8.03 5.75
CA ILE A 253 -8.93 -7.54 4.36
C ILE A 253 -7.65 -7.94 3.66
N ASN A 254 -7.80 -8.49 2.46
CA ASN A 254 -6.67 -8.75 1.57
C ASN A 254 -6.42 -7.49 0.73
N ILE A 255 -5.26 -6.88 0.94
CA ILE A 255 -4.77 -5.76 0.14
C ILE A 255 -3.40 -6.17 -0.43
N ASP A 256 -3.25 -6.09 -1.74
CA ASP A 256 -2.01 -6.44 -2.45
C ASP A 256 -1.50 -7.88 -2.16
N GLY A 257 -2.41 -8.82 -1.90
CA GLY A 257 -2.06 -10.21 -1.58
C GLY A 257 -1.77 -10.48 -0.11
N PHE A 258 -1.80 -9.46 0.75
CA PHE A 258 -1.57 -9.58 2.19
C PHE A 258 -2.87 -9.41 2.98
N VAL A 259 -3.19 -10.40 3.81
CA VAL A 259 -4.35 -10.36 4.71
C VAL A 259 -3.90 -9.75 6.03
N ASN A 260 -4.45 -8.60 6.36
CA ASN A 260 -4.24 -7.92 7.63
C ASN A 260 -5.57 -7.55 8.28
N THR A 261 -5.56 -7.38 9.60
CA THR A 261 -6.70 -6.86 10.35
C THR A 261 -6.64 -5.34 10.39
N TYR A 262 -7.75 -4.68 10.07
CA TYR A 262 -7.87 -3.23 10.05
C TYR A 262 -9.00 -2.74 10.95
N LEU A 263 -8.82 -1.56 11.53
CA LEU A 263 -9.91 -0.69 11.98
C LEU A 263 -10.56 -0.07 10.75
N GLN A 264 -11.89 -0.01 10.73
CA GLN A 264 -12.62 0.72 9.70
C GLN A 264 -13.14 2.03 10.28
N THR A 265 -13.04 3.12 9.51
CA THR A 265 -13.56 4.45 9.88
C THR A 265 -14.22 5.12 8.68
N ASP A 266 -15.13 6.04 8.92
CA ASP A 266 -15.69 6.96 7.92
C ASP A 266 -14.96 8.31 7.88
N ALA A 267 -13.97 8.53 8.77
CA ALA A 267 -13.01 9.61 8.58
C ALA A 267 -12.32 9.47 7.22
N ALA A 268 -12.22 10.56 6.47
CA ALA A 268 -11.64 10.50 5.12
C ALA A 268 -10.14 10.14 5.19
N ILE A 269 -9.78 8.96 4.70
CA ILE A 269 -8.41 8.49 4.56
C ILE A 269 -8.01 8.61 3.09
N ASN A 270 -6.94 9.36 2.82
CA ASN A 270 -6.41 9.67 1.50
C ASN A 270 -4.89 9.51 1.49
N PHE A 271 -4.26 9.58 0.32
CA PHE A 271 -2.80 9.44 0.15
C PHE A 271 -1.95 10.32 1.08
N GLY A 272 -2.51 11.43 1.57
CA GLY A 272 -1.75 12.34 2.42
C GLY A 272 -1.74 11.99 3.90
N ASN A 273 -2.70 11.24 4.43
CA ASN A 273 -2.70 10.85 5.84
C ASN A 273 -2.25 9.40 6.08
N SER A 274 -1.85 8.69 5.01
CA SER A 274 -1.22 7.36 5.09
C SER A 274 0.05 7.41 5.92
N GLY A 275 0.17 6.53 6.92
CA GLY A 275 1.25 6.50 7.91
C GLY A 275 1.05 7.46 9.08
N GLY A 276 0.11 8.39 9.01
CA GLY A 276 -0.27 9.27 10.12
C GLY A 276 -1.14 8.56 11.15
N PRO A 277 -1.33 9.15 12.34
CA PRO A 277 -2.11 8.55 13.41
C PRO A 277 -3.61 8.66 13.18
N LEU A 278 -4.34 7.63 13.64
CA LEU A 278 -5.75 7.70 14.00
C LEU A 278 -5.82 7.88 15.52
N ILE A 279 -6.46 8.96 15.99
CA ILE A 279 -6.41 9.41 17.39
C ILE A 279 -7.82 9.39 17.98
N ASN A 280 -7.96 8.97 19.25
CA ASN A 280 -9.21 9.05 20.00
C ASN A 280 -9.39 10.45 20.65
N MET A 281 -10.54 10.68 21.30
CA MET A 281 -10.83 11.93 21.99
C MET A 281 -10.00 12.17 23.27
N ALA A 282 -9.17 11.21 23.68
CA ALA A 282 -8.18 11.36 24.73
C ALA A 282 -6.78 11.77 24.20
N GLY A 283 -6.66 12.02 22.88
CA GLY A 283 -5.39 12.36 22.25
C GLY A 283 -4.43 11.18 22.08
N GLN A 284 -4.91 9.94 22.26
CA GLN A 284 -4.11 8.73 22.16
C GLN A 284 -4.21 8.14 20.76
N VAL A 285 -3.10 7.65 20.24
CA VAL A 285 -3.05 6.90 18.97
C VAL A 285 -3.69 5.53 19.17
N ILE A 286 -4.71 5.24 18.39
CA ILE A 286 -5.44 3.96 18.38
C ILE A 286 -5.24 3.17 17.08
N GLY A 287 -4.67 3.82 16.06
CA GLY A 287 -4.35 3.18 14.79
C GLY A 287 -3.39 4.00 13.94
N MET A 288 -2.85 3.37 12.90
CA MET A 288 -2.05 4.02 11.86
C MET A 288 -2.81 3.97 10.55
N ASN A 289 -3.14 5.15 10.00
CA ASN A 289 -3.92 5.28 8.79
C ASN A 289 -3.22 4.62 7.59
N THR A 290 -3.98 3.97 6.72
CA THR A 290 -3.47 3.47 5.45
C THR A 290 -4.43 3.79 4.32
N ALA A 291 -3.95 4.51 3.31
CA ALA A 291 -4.73 4.92 2.14
C ALA A 291 -4.68 3.87 1.00
N LYS A 292 -4.32 2.63 1.31
CA LYS A 292 -4.41 1.54 0.33
C LYS A 292 -5.87 1.40 -0.10
N SER A 293 -6.12 1.62 -1.39
CA SER A 293 -7.46 1.67 -1.96
C SER A 293 -8.09 0.28 -2.01
N LEU A 294 -9.27 0.12 -1.42
CA LEU A 294 -10.13 -1.01 -1.75
C LEU A 294 -10.90 -0.69 -3.03
N THR A 295 -10.72 -1.54 -4.03
CA THR A 295 -11.60 -1.58 -5.18
C THR A 295 -12.89 -2.26 -4.75
N ALA A 296 -13.98 -1.49 -4.60
CA ALA A 296 -15.31 -2.02 -4.26
C ALA A 296 -15.90 -2.89 -5.37
N GLY A 297 -15.32 -2.84 -6.56
CA GLY A 297 -15.74 -3.60 -7.75
C GLY A 297 -15.28 -2.91 -9.02
N TYR A 298 -15.81 -3.39 -10.15
CA TYR A 298 -15.59 -2.76 -11.45
C TYR A 298 -16.93 -2.33 -12.04
N ASP A 299 -16.98 -1.15 -12.66
CA ASP A 299 -18.15 -0.72 -13.40
C ASP A 299 -18.33 -1.54 -14.70
N SER A 300 -19.44 -1.31 -15.40
CA SER A 300 -19.73 -2.01 -16.67
C SER A 300 -18.73 -1.72 -17.79
N ARG A 301 -17.78 -0.79 -17.58
CA ARG A 301 -16.71 -0.42 -18.51
C ARG A 301 -15.35 -0.98 -18.06
N GLY A 302 -15.29 -1.70 -16.93
CA GLY A 302 -14.06 -2.26 -16.38
C GLY A 302 -13.23 -1.26 -15.55
N ASN A 303 -13.78 -0.08 -15.19
CA ASN A 303 -13.08 0.85 -14.31
C ASN A 303 -13.27 0.44 -12.86
N ALA A 304 -12.20 0.52 -12.07
CA ALA A 304 -12.26 0.25 -10.63
C ALA A 304 -13.18 1.29 -9.94
N ILE A 305 -14.10 0.80 -9.13
CA ILE A 305 -14.96 1.63 -8.28
C ILE A 305 -14.29 1.70 -6.91
N SER A 306 -13.88 2.90 -6.50
CA SER A 306 -13.38 3.12 -5.13
C SER A 306 -14.51 3.01 -4.12
N ALA A 307 -14.22 2.44 -2.96
CA ALA A 307 -15.15 2.43 -1.82
C ALA A 307 -15.11 3.81 -1.15
N GLU A 308 -16.01 4.72 -1.57
CA GLU A 308 -16.12 6.05 -0.95
C GLU A 308 -16.66 5.96 0.48
N GLY A 309 -16.13 6.78 1.39
CA GLY A 309 -16.56 6.81 2.79
C GLY A 309 -16.09 5.61 3.63
N ILE A 310 -15.15 4.83 3.14
CA ILE A 310 -14.54 3.72 3.87
C ILE A 310 -13.04 3.98 3.98
N GLY A 311 -12.57 4.27 5.18
CA GLY A 311 -11.16 4.41 5.53
C GLY A 311 -10.70 3.23 6.38
N PHE A 312 -9.39 2.95 6.34
CA PHE A 312 -8.76 1.90 7.13
C PHE A 312 -7.56 2.42 7.90
N ALA A 313 -7.36 1.83 9.08
CA ALA A 313 -6.16 2.03 9.87
C ALA A 313 -5.70 0.68 10.45
N LEU A 314 -4.40 0.48 10.56
CA LEU A 314 -3.81 -0.65 11.28
C LEU A 314 -4.04 -0.44 12.78
N PRO A 315 -4.56 -1.42 13.53
CA PRO A 315 -4.71 -1.32 14.98
C PRO A 315 -3.38 -1.03 15.65
N ILE A 316 -3.33 -0.09 16.60
CA ILE A 316 -2.06 0.35 17.18
C ILE A 316 -1.32 -0.76 17.93
N GLN A 317 -2.04 -1.72 18.56
CA GLN A 317 -1.39 -2.87 19.20
C GLN A 317 -0.57 -3.69 18.20
N ASN A 318 -1.13 -3.98 17.02
CA ASN A 318 -0.41 -4.70 15.97
C ASN A 318 0.80 -3.88 15.49
N VAL A 319 0.63 -2.56 15.34
CA VAL A 319 1.73 -1.66 14.93
C VAL A 319 2.87 -1.70 15.94
N ILE A 320 2.56 -1.59 17.24
CA ILE A 320 3.56 -1.60 18.31
C ILE A 320 4.26 -2.94 18.43
N GLU A 321 3.54 -4.06 18.32
CA GLU A 321 4.12 -5.41 18.34
C GLU A 321 5.16 -5.58 17.22
N ILE A 322 4.80 -5.23 16.00
CA ILE A 322 5.70 -5.31 14.83
C ILE A 322 6.85 -4.32 14.95
N ALA A 323 6.59 -3.08 15.38
CA ALA A 323 7.62 -2.07 15.59
C ALA A 323 8.66 -2.52 16.62
N ASN A 324 8.23 -3.17 17.70
CA ASN A 324 9.15 -3.71 18.72
C ASN A 324 10.03 -4.83 18.16
N VAL A 325 9.50 -5.69 17.28
CA VAL A 325 10.34 -6.70 16.59
C VAL A 325 11.37 -6.01 15.69
N ILE A 326 10.94 -4.99 14.92
CA ILE A 326 11.84 -4.20 14.06
C ILE A 326 12.92 -3.52 14.90
N LEU A 327 12.58 -2.91 16.04
CA LEU A 327 13.53 -2.23 16.93
C LEU A 327 14.55 -3.20 17.53
N LYS A 328 14.15 -4.42 17.82
CA LYS A 328 15.01 -5.44 18.45
C LYS A 328 15.88 -6.19 17.45
N GLU A 329 15.35 -6.52 16.29
CA GLU A 329 15.93 -7.46 15.32
C GLU A 329 16.29 -6.82 13.97
N GLY A 330 15.90 -5.56 13.76
CA GLY A 330 16.11 -4.80 12.51
C GLY A 330 15.13 -5.14 11.39
N SER A 331 14.55 -6.34 11.39
CA SER A 331 13.55 -6.78 10.42
C SER A 331 12.72 -7.94 10.96
N LEU A 332 11.50 -8.10 10.46
CA LEU A 332 10.76 -9.36 10.68
C LEU A 332 11.39 -10.46 9.84
N VAL A 333 11.66 -11.59 10.46
CA VAL A 333 12.01 -12.81 9.74
C VAL A 333 10.71 -13.44 9.23
N ARG A 334 10.62 -13.70 7.93
CA ARG A 334 9.44 -14.31 7.31
C ARG A 334 9.80 -15.65 6.68
N PRO A 335 9.60 -16.76 7.44
CA PRO A 335 9.81 -18.08 6.88
C PRO A 335 8.93 -18.29 5.64
N GLY A 336 9.56 -18.68 4.54
CA GLY A 336 8.85 -18.93 3.29
C GLY A 336 9.69 -19.69 2.28
N ILE A 337 9.08 -20.05 1.15
CA ILE A 337 9.74 -20.78 0.08
C ILE A 337 9.66 -20.08 -1.29
N GLY A 338 8.85 -19.03 -1.43
CA GLY A 338 8.77 -18.22 -2.66
C GLY A 338 7.95 -18.86 -3.76
N VAL A 339 6.70 -19.28 -3.46
CA VAL A 339 5.74 -19.83 -4.42
C VAL A 339 4.40 -19.11 -4.33
N GLN A 340 3.74 -18.91 -5.47
CA GLN A 340 2.31 -18.66 -5.53
C GLN A 340 1.60 -19.99 -5.85
N ILE A 341 0.60 -20.34 -5.07
CA ILE A 341 -0.09 -21.61 -5.16
C ILE A 341 -1.59 -21.42 -5.30
N ARG A 342 -2.22 -22.38 -5.99
CA ARG A 342 -3.67 -22.47 -6.11
C ARG A 342 -4.16 -23.85 -5.65
N THR A 343 -5.22 -23.87 -4.88
CA THR A 343 -5.88 -25.11 -4.47
C THR A 343 -6.42 -25.86 -5.70
N VAL A 344 -6.10 -27.15 -5.80
CA VAL A 344 -6.68 -28.14 -6.70
C VAL A 344 -7.63 -28.97 -5.87
N ASP A 345 -8.90 -28.61 -5.88
CA ASP A 345 -9.95 -29.30 -5.15
C ASP A 345 -10.32 -30.65 -5.79
N GLN A 346 -11.26 -31.39 -5.16
CA GLN A 346 -11.64 -32.72 -5.61
C GLN A 346 -12.30 -32.72 -6.99
N GLU A 347 -13.06 -31.69 -7.33
CA GLU A 347 -13.73 -31.55 -8.63
C GLU A 347 -12.70 -31.30 -9.74
N THR A 348 -11.85 -30.28 -9.54
CA THR A 348 -10.74 -29.93 -10.45
C THR A 348 -9.75 -31.10 -10.64
N ALA A 349 -9.45 -31.82 -9.55
CA ALA A 349 -8.57 -33.00 -9.58
C ALA A 349 -9.15 -34.12 -10.45
N ALA A 350 -10.46 -34.41 -10.28
CA ALA A 350 -11.15 -35.45 -11.06
C ALA A 350 -11.27 -35.09 -12.55
N GLU A 351 -11.58 -33.85 -12.86
CA GLU A 351 -11.69 -33.36 -14.25
C GLU A 351 -10.37 -33.43 -15.02
N ASN A 352 -9.25 -33.16 -14.35
CA ASN A 352 -7.93 -33.09 -14.98
C ASN A 352 -7.09 -34.36 -14.80
N GLY A 353 -7.58 -35.37 -14.07
CA GLY A 353 -6.86 -36.62 -13.81
C GLY A 353 -5.57 -36.41 -13.00
N VAL A 354 -5.60 -35.47 -12.05
CA VAL A 354 -4.47 -35.12 -11.17
C VAL A 354 -4.86 -35.29 -9.70
N PRO A 355 -3.91 -35.35 -8.76
CA PRO A 355 -4.25 -35.41 -7.32
C PRO A 355 -4.79 -34.09 -6.78
N VAL A 356 -5.53 -34.18 -5.68
CA VAL A 356 -5.87 -33.02 -4.82
C VAL A 356 -4.61 -32.49 -4.19
N GLY A 357 -4.49 -31.17 -4.05
CA GLY A 357 -3.34 -30.50 -3.47
C GLY A 357 -3.24 -29.02 -3.85
N CYS A 358 -2.03 -28.47 -3.87
CA CYS A 358 -1.78 -27.09 -4.24
C CYS A 358 -0.86 -27.02 -5.44
N ARG A 359 -1.37 -26.48 -6.55
CA ARG A 359 -0.59 -26.27 -7.77
C ARG A 359 0.25 -25.01 -7.65
N ILE A 360 1.51 -25.11 -8.01
CA ILE A 360 2.41 -23.96 -8.13
C ILE A 360 2.08 -23.21 -9.42
N GLU A 361 1.62 -21.97 -9.29
CA GLU A 361 1.29 -21.09 -10.42
C GLU A 361 2.48 -20.18 -10.77
N GLU A 362 3.28 -19.78 -9.78
CA GLU A 362 4.43 -18.92 -9.96
C GLU A 362 5.53 -19.24 -8.95
N LEU A 363 6.79 -19.03 -9.36
CA LEU A 363 7.98 -19.16 -8.53
C LEU A 363 8.71 -17.82 -8.50
N THR A 364 9.12 -17.38 -7.33
CA THR A 364 10.02 -16.24 -7.18
C THR A 364 11.43 -16.68 -7.57
N GLU A 365 12.01 -16.03 -8.57
CA GLU A 365 13.36 -16.36 -9.08
C GLU A 365 14.41 -16.25 -7.96
N GLY A 366 15.25 -17.25 -7.83
CA GLY A 366 16.29 -17.35 -6.82
C GLY A 366 15.79 -17.64 -5.41
N ALA A 367 14.48 -17.75 -5.18
CA ALA A 367 13.91 -18.11 -3.88
C ALA A 367 14.12 -19.60 -3.54
N PRO A 368 13.94 -20.02 -2.29
CA PRO A 368 14.18 -21.39 -1.83
C PRO A 368 13.55 -22.51 -2.68
N ALA A 369 12.32 -22.32 -3.12
CA ALA A 369 11.60 -23.30 -3.94
C ALA A 369 12.24 -23.47 -5.35
N ASP A 370 12.60 -22.35 -5.96
CA ASP A 370 13.28 -22.32 -7.26
C ASP A 370 14.66 -22.99 -7.17
N GLN A 371 15.45 -22.62 -6.13
CA GLN A 371 16.76 -23.21 -5.88
C GLN A 371 16.70 -24.72 -5.60
N ALA A 372 15.62 -25.19 -4.97
CA ALA A 372 15.41 -26.61 -4.69
C ALA A 372 14.91 -27.41 -5.91
N GLY A 373 14.50 -26.73 -6.98
CA GLY A 373 14.04 -27.38 -8.23
C GLY A 373 12.56 -27.71 -8.26
N LEU A 374 11.74 -27.04 -7.46
CA LEU A 374 10.29 -26.96 -7.67
C LEU A 374 10.03 -26.25 -9.00
N LYS A 375 8.90 -26.53 -9.63
CA LYS A 375 8.54 -25.97 -10.94
C LYS A 375 7.09 -25.50 -10.97
N VAL A 376 6.82 -24.50 -11.79
CA VAL A 376 5.46 -24.11 -12.14
C VAL A 376 4.74 -25.34 -12.74
N GLY A 377 3.53 -25.61 -12.26
CA GLY A 377 2.73 -26.78 -12.64
C GLY A 377 2.83 -27.96 -11.68
N ASP A 378 3.81 -28.01 -10.77
CA ASP A 378 3.86 -29.02 -9.70
C ASP A 378 2.62 -28.90 -8.81
N ILE A 379 2.09 -30.05 -8.39
CA ILE A 379 0.99 -30.09 -7.41
C ILE A 379 1.57 -30.63 -6.09
N ILE A 380 1.66 -29.78 -5.09
CA ILE A 380 2.10 -30.14 -3.75
C ILE A 380 0.98 -30.95 -3.09
N THR A 381 1.27 -32.19 -2.71
CA THR A 381 0.31 -33.11 -2.08
C THR A 381 0.66 -33.39 -0.61
N LYS A 382 1.92 -33.18 -0.20
CA LYS A 382 2.38 -33.26 1.19
C LYS A 382 3.49 -32.27 1.47
N ALA A 383 3.56 -31.82 2.73
CA ALA A 383 4.70 -31.11 3.33
C ALA A 383 5.15 -31.95 4.53
N ASP A 384 6.31 -32.61 4.44
CA ASP A 384 6.72 -33.70 5.31
C ASP A 384 5.60 -34.75 5.43
N ASP A 385 5.09 -35.00 6.65
CA ASP A 385 4.01 -35.96 6.91
C ASP A 385 2.61 -35.34 6.81
N VAL A 386 2.50 -34.00 6.63
CA VAL A 386 1.22 -33.30 6.55
C VAL A 386 0.64 -33.40 5.14
N THR A 387 -0.58 -33.90 5.02
CA THR A 387 -1.32 -33.91 3.75
C THR A 387 -1.76 -32.51 3.39
N VAL A 388 -1.51 -32.10 2.15
CA VAL A 388 -1.90 -30.80 1.60
C VAL A 388 -3.16 -30.96 0.75
N THR A 389 -4.21 -30.23 1.12
CA THR A 389 -5.51 -30.21 0.43
C THR A 389 -5.92 -28.80 -0.02
N VAL A 390 -5.49 -27.77 0.72
CA VAL A 390 -5.76 -26.35 0.45
C VAL A 390 -4.51 -25.53 0.65
N ASN A 391 -4.50 -24.31 0.11
CA ASN A 391 -3.36 -23.38 0.20
C ASN A 391 -2.90 -23.15 1.63
N ASP A 392 -3.85 -23.03 2.57
CA ASP A 392 -3.55 -22.76 3.97
C ASP A 392 -2.73 -23.89 4.64
N ASP A 393 -2.84 -25.12 4.18
CA ASP A 393 -2.04 -26.24 4.68
C ASP A 393 -0.54 -25.99 4.43
N VAL A 394 -0.17 -25.53 3.21
CA VAL A 394 1.22 -25.21 2.86
C VAL A 394 1.67 -23.96 3.58
N VAL A 395 0.87 -22.88 3.53
CA VAL A 395 1.22 -21.57 4.09
C VAL A 395 1.47 -21.67 5.60
N ASN A 396 0.53 -22.28 6.33
CA ASN A 396 0.64 -22.41 7.79
C ASN A 396 1.78 -23.36 8.18
N TYR A 397 1.99 -24.43 7.41
CA TYR A 397 3.08 -25.37 7.69
C TYR A 397 4.45 -24.68 7.52
N VAL A 398 4.67 -23.97 6.41
CA VAL A 398 5.93 -23.27 6.16
C VAL A 398 6.15 -22.13 7.17
N ARG A 399 5.10 -21.37 7.53
CA ARG A 399 5.18 -20.31 8.55
C ARG A 399 5.49 -20.82 9.95
N SER A 400 5.19 -22.09 10.25
CA SER A 400 5.52 -22.72 11.54
C SER A 400 6.99 -23.13 11.67
N LYS A 401 7.77 -22.99 10.59
CA LYS A 401 9.21 -23.36 10.55
C LYS A 401 10.10 -22.14 10.79
N GLU A 402 11.34 -22.40 11.18
CA GLU A 402 12.39 -21.37 11.26
C GLU A 402 13.13 -21.27 9.92
N VAL A 403 13.73 -20.10 9.65
CA VAL A 403 14.61 -19.93 8.48
C VAL A 403 15.82 -20.87 8.64
N GLY A 404 16.08 -21.67 7.60
CA GLY A 404 17.09 -22.72 7.61
C GLY A 404 16.54 -24.13 7.81
N ASP A 405 15.31 -24.28 8.28
CA ASP A 405 14.66 -25.60 8.38
C ASP A 405 14.45 -26.21 7.00
N LYS A 406 14.44 -27.52 6.94
CA LYS A 406 14.20 -28.28 5.72
C LYS A 406 12.82 -28.91 5.75
N VAL A 407 12.08 -28.70 4.66
CA VAL A 407 10.75 -29.28 4.44
C VAL A 407 10.80 -30.16 3.19
N ALA A 408 10.38 -31.42 3.31
CA ALA A 408 10.27 -32.34 2.19
C ALA A 408 8.87 -32.25 1.57
N PHE A 409 8.77 -31.62 0.42
CA PHE A 409 7.52 -31.55 -0.33
C PHE A 409 7.36 -32.77 -1.24
N THR A 410 6.24 -33.49 -1.12
CA THR A 410 5.82 -34.47 -2.13
C THR A 410 4.99 -33.75 -3.17
N VAL A 411 5.49 -33.70 -4.39
CA VAL A 411 4.83 -33.06 -5.53
C VAL A 411 4.48 -34.06 -6.61
N TYR A 412 3.37 -33.82 -7.30
CA TYR A 412 3.00 -34.54 -8.51
C TYR A 412 3.39 -33.70 -9.72
N ARG A 413 4.25 -34.26 -10.59
CA ARG A 413 4.79 -33.65 -11.80
C ARG A 413 4.70 -34.64 -12.95
N GLU A 414 4.01 -34.32 -14.03
CA GLU A 414 3.95 -35.11 -15.28
C GLU A 414 3.61 -36.60 -15.08
N GLY A 415 2.75 -36.93 -14.12
CA GLY A 415 2.31 -38.30 -13.87
C GLY A 415 3.05 -39.02 -12.75
N GLU A 416 4.10 -38.43 -12.18
CA GLU A 416 4.95 -39.05 -11.16
C GLU A 416 4.96 -38.23 -9.85
N TYR A 417 5.15 -38.95 -8.73
CA TYR A 417 5.37 -38.30 -7.43
C TYR A 417 6.87 -38.17 -7.17
N LEU A 418 7.28 -36.95 -6.87
CA LEU A 418 8.65 -36.61 -6.53
C LEU A 418 8.71 -36.03 -5.12
N THR A 419 9.78 -36.30 -4.39
CA THR A 419 10.05 -35.65 -3.11
C THR A 419 11.20 -34.66 -3.30
N ILE A 420 10.91 -33.38 -3.04
CA ILE A 420 11.84 -32.26 -3.19
C ILE A 420 12.02 -31.59 -1.83
N THR A 421 13.26 -31.56 -1.33
CA THR A 421 13.56 -30.91 -0.05
C THR A 421 13.89 -29.44 -0.28
N VAL A 422 13.12 -28.56 0.34
CA VAL A 422 13.31 -27.10 0.28
C VAL A 422 13.83 -26.63 1.64
N THR A 423 14.85 -25.79 1.65
CA THR A 423 15.29 -25.09 2.85
C THR A 423 14.49 -23.80 2.97
N VAL A 424 13.76 -23.62 4.07
CA VAL A 424 12.95 -22.42 4.32
C VAL A 424 13.85 -21.20 4.39
N GLY A 425 13.53 -20.17 3.63
CA GLY A 425 14.27 -18.90 3.57
C GLY A 425 13.52 -17.76 4.24
N ASP A 426 14.20 -16.62 4.39
CA ASP A 426 13.56 -15.37 4.77
C ASP A 426 13.06 -14.66 3.52
N MET A 427 11.75 -14.57 3.36
CA MET A 427 11.13 -14.01 2.16
C MET A 427 11.32 -12.50 2.01
N ASN A 428 11.68 -11.76 3.08
CA ASN A 428 12.00 -10.35 2.96
C ASN A 428 13.22 -10.08 2.04
N ARG A 429 14.08 -11.06 1.85
CA ARG A 429 15.24 -10.98 0.95
C ARG A 429 14.88 -11.07 -0.53
N PHE A 430 13.63 -11.44 -0.84
CA PHE A 430 13.12 -11.67 -2.21
C PHE A 430 11.96 -10.74 -2.56
N SER A 431 11.55 -9.86 -1.63
CA SER A 431 10.54 -8.81 -1.87
C SER A 431 11.27 -7.58 -2.43
N ASN A 432 11.30 -7.45 -3.76
CA ASN A 432 11.77 -6.24 -4.46
C ASN A 432 10.59 -5.36 -4.83
#